data_c6f5c2490976f946d74e14f0736e0a4f
#
_entry.id   c6f5c2490976f946d74e14f0736e0a4f
#
_cell.length_a   1.000
_cell.length_b   1.000
_cell.length_c   1.000
_cell.angle_alpha   90.00
_cell.angle_beta   90.00
_cell.angle_gamma   90.00
#
_symmetry.space_group_name_H-M   'P 1'
#
loop_
_entity.id
_entity.type
_entity.pdbx_description
1 polymer ?
#
loop_
_entity_poly.entity_id
_entity_poly.type
_entity_poly.pdbx_seq_one_letter_code
_entity_poly.pdbx_strand_id
1 'polypeptide(L)'
;LHGIWSWVSADNRALIVDFLRRKLKVGGVVFISYNTQPGWAAMMPMRDLMAEHSRVMSAPGQGVLARVAGAIDFVDRMIAAQPRFLEANPLLADRIDKLKAMDGHYLAHEYFNADWQPMAFSSVAAMLGEAKLEFAASATYTALVDMLNLTAEHQQFLAEIPDPVFRETTRAFLVNEQFRKDYWVKGARRLTPFAQASALRAVRVMLAVPRDEVVLSVHGVLGD
;
A
#
# COMPACT_ATOMS: atom_id res chain seq x y z
N LEU A 1 -2.37 -3.62 -12.51
CA LEU A 1 -2.00 -4.58 -11.45
C LEU A 1 -2.61 -4.13 -10.11
N HIS A 2 -3.91 -4.27 -9.95
CA HIS A 2 -4.60 -3.93 -8.71
C HIS A 2 -4.82 -5.18 -7.86
N GLY A 3 -4.43 -5.14 -6.56
CA GLY A 3 -4.60 -6.26 -5.64
C GLY A 3 -3.81 -7.52 -6.02
N ILE A 4 -2.64 -7.38 -6.63
CA ILE A 4 -1.82 -8.51 -7.08
C ILE A 4 -0.43 -8.49 -6.47
N TRP A 5 0.25 -7.34 -6.50
CA TRP A 5 1.69 -7.25 -6.25
C TRP A 5 2.15 -7.80 -4.90
N SER A 6 1.39 -7.55 -3.85
CA SER A 6 1.68 -8.04 -2.49
C SER A 6 1.27 -9.50 -2.26
N TRP A 7 0.49 -10.10 -3.15
CA TRP A 7 -0.13 -11.41 -2.97
C TRP A 7 0.34 -12.47 -3.96
N VAL A 8 1.44 -12.20 -4.66
CA VAL A 8 2.09 -13.18 -5.54
C VAL A 8 3.53 -13.42 -5.10
N SER A 9 4.08 -14.60 -5.47
CA SER A 9 5.45 -14.98 -5.16
C SER A 9 6.48 -14.04 -5.81
N ALA A 10 7.72 -14.07 -5.32
CA ALA A 10 8.82 -13.34 -5.91
C ALA A 10 9.03 -13.71 -7.38
N ASP A 11 8.91 -15.00 -7.72
CA ASP A 11 9.05 -15.50 -9.09
C ASP A 11 7.95 -14.92 -10.00
N ASN A 12 6.71 -14.89 -9.53
CA ASN A 12 5.61 -14.29 -10.30
C ASN A 12 5.79 -12.78 -10.48
N ARG A 13 6.32 -12.06 -9.47
CA ARG A 13 6.70 -10.64 -9.65
C ARG A 13 7.78 -10.47 -10.72
N ALA A 14 8.80 -11.32 -10.72
CA ALA A 14 9.85 -11.29 -11.73
C ALA A 14 9.29 -11.56 -13.15
N LEU A 15 8.36 -12.50 -13.30
CA LEU A 15 7.66 -12.75 -14.57
C LEU A 15 6.83 -11.54 -15.01
N ILE A 16 6.15 -10.86 -14.09
CA ILE A 16 5.41 -9.63 -14.38
C ILE A 16 6.37 -8.53 -14.87
N VAL A 17 7.50 -8.33 -14.18
CA VAL A 17 8.52 -7.34 -14.58
C VAL A 17 9.07 -7.65 -15.96
N ASP A 18 9.42 -8.91 -16.26
CA ASP A 18 9.89 -9.32 -17.58
C ASP A 18 8.83 -9.11 -18.67
N PHE A 19 7.57 -9.44 -18.38
CA PHE A 19 6.45 -9.16 -19.29
C PHE A 19 6.34 -7.65 -19.60
N LEU A 20 6.37 -6.79 -18.57
CA LEU A 20 6.32 -5.34 -18.72
C LEU A 20 7.53 -4.82 -19.52
N ARG A 21 8.73 -5.35 -19.23
CA ARG A 21 9.94 -5.02 -19.96
C ARG A 21 9.80 -5.27 -21.47
N ARG A 22 9.24 -6.41 -21.86
CA ARG A 22 9.11 -6.83 -23.26
C ARG A 22 7.90 -6.25 -23.98
N LYS A 23 6.78 -6.07 -23.29
CA LYS A 23 5.49 -5.78 -23.94
C LYS A 23 5.01 -4.34 -23.78
N LEU A 24 5.38 -3.65 -22.69
CA LEU A 24 4.99 -2.28 -22.52
C LEU A 24 5.78 -1.37 -23.47
N LYS A 25 5.10 -0.50 -24.19
CA LYS A 25 5.74 0.49 -25.07
C LYS A 25 6.36 1.63 -24.26
N VAL A 26 7.34 2.32 -24.82
CA VAL A 26 7.85 3.58 -24.28
C VAL A 26 6.70 4.59 -24.20
N GLY A 27 6.60 5.31 -23.08
CA GLY A 27 5.46 6.17 -22.75
C GLY A 27 4.24 5.41 -22.19
N GLY A 28 4.27 4.08 -22.16
CA GLY A 28 3.22 3.26 -21.55
C GLY A 28 3.21 3.42 -20.03
N VAL A 29 2.01 3.41 -19.46
CA VAL A 29 1.77 3.59 -18.01
C VAL A 29 1.31 2.28 -17.39
N VAL A 30 1.81 1.98 -16.20
CA VAL A 30 1.36 0.87 -15.36
C VAL A 30 0.80 1.42 -14.06
N PHE A 31 -0.40 0.99 -13.71
CA PHE A 31 -0.97 1.18 -12.38
C PHE A 31 -0.67 -0.04 -11.53
N ILE A 32 -0.07 0.16 -10.35
CA ILE A 32 0.21 -0.90 -9.38
C ILE A 32 -0.29 -0.47 -8.01
N SER A 33 -1.03 -1.36 -7.33
CA SER A 33 -1.34 -1.20 -5.92
C SER A 33 -0.71 -2.32 -5.09
N TYR A 34 -0.24 -1.97 -3.90
CA TYR A 34 0.46 -2.90 -3.02
C TYR A 34 0.47 -2.44 -1.56
N ASN A 35 0.54 -3.40 -0.66
CA ASN A 35 0.82 -3.14 0.75
C ASN A 35 2.26 -2.69 0.92
N THR A 36 2.48 -1.66 1.73
CA THR A 36 3.83 -1.10 1.90
C THR A 36 4.20 -0.94 3.37
N GLN A 37 5.48 -0.87 3.61
CA GLN A 37 6.05 -0.47 4.88
C GLN A 37 6.12 1.07 4.94
N PRO A 38 6.05 1.68 6.13
CA PRO A 38 6.05 1.10 7.50
C PRO A 38 4.67 0.75 8.04
N GLY A 39 3.57 1.13 7.41
CA GLY A 39 2.22 1.02 7.95
C GLY A 39 1.78 -0.42 8.32
N TRP A 40 2.44 -1.43 7.76
CA TRP A 40 2.23 -2.83 8.12
C TRP A 40 3.19 -3.36 9.18
N ALA A 41 4.26 -2.62 9.56
CA ALA A 41 5.35 -3.14 10.39
C ALA A 41 4.86 -3.80 11.70
N ALA A 42 3.99 -3.14 12.45
CA ALA A 42 3.45 -3.69 13.70
C ALA A 42 2.55 -4.91 13.49
N MET A 43 1.83 -4.96 12.36
CA MET A 43 0.88 -6.04 12.07
C MET A 43 1.52 -7.28 11.43
N MET A 44 2.68 -7.15 10.78
CA MET A 44 3.34 -8.26 10.08
C MET A 44 3.56 -9.49 10.98
N PRO A 45 4.20 -9.37 12.17
CA PRO A 45 4.40 -10.53 13.05
C PRO A 45 3.09 -11.15 13.53
N MET A 46 2.06 -10.34 13.78
CA MET A 46 0.75 -10.80 14.19
C MET A 46 0.03 -11.54 13.06
N ARG A 47 0.13 -11.02 11.85
CA ARG A 47 -0.40 -11.68 10.64
C ARG A 47 0.27 -13.05 10.45
N ASP A 48 1.59 -13.11 10.60
CA ASP A 48 2.33 -14.36 10.44
C ASP A 48 1.94 -15.38 11.51
N LEU A 49 1.76 -14.95 12.76
CA LEU A 49 1.27 -15.78 13.84
C LEU A 49 -0.13 -16.34 13.53
N MET A 50 -1.06 -15.51 13.03
CA MET A 50 -2.40 -15.96 12.63
C MET A 50 -2.34 -16.99 11.50
N ALA A 51 -1.50 -16.75 10.50
CA ALA A 51 -1.31 -17.69 9.38
C ALA A 51 -0.70 -19.01 9.87
N GLU A 52 0.26 -18.96 10.78
CA GLU A 52 0.85 -20.14 11.38
C GLU A 52 -0.15 -20.93 12.21
N HIS A 53 -0.94 -20.25 13.07
CA HIS A 53 -2.03 -20.88 13.82
C HIS A 53 -3.00 -21.59 12.87
N SER A 54 -3.44 -20.92 11.82
CA SER A 54 -4.33 -21.52 10.81
C SER A 54 -3.75 -22.79 10.16
N ARG A 55 -2.43 -22.87 10.02
CA ARG A 55 -1.74 -24.01 9.44
C ARG A 55 -1.52 -25.15 10.44
N VAL A 56 -1.18 -24.82 11.69
CA VAL A 56 -0.72 -25.79 12.71
C VAL A 56 -1.85 -26.29 13.59
N MET A 57 -2.78 -25.42 13.96
CA MET A 57 -3.82 -25.70 14.97
C MET A 57 -5.17 -26.12 14.36
N SER A 58 -5.30 -26.07 13.04
CA SER A 58 -6.56 -26.45 12.39
C SER A 58 -6.64 -27.98 12.18
N ALA A 59 -7.84 -28.53 12.37
CA ALA A 59 -8.08 -29.95 12.10
C ALA A 59 -7.96 -30.26 10.59
N PRO A 60 -7.51 -31.48 10.21
CA PRO A 60 -7.54 -31.93 8.83
C PRO A 60 -8.96 -31.78 8.23
N GLY A 61 -9.05 -31.17 7.05
CA GLY A 61 -10.34 -30.95 6.37
C GLY A 61 -11.17 -29.75 6.87
N GLN A 62 -10.70 -29.02 7.89
CA GLN A 62 -11.39 -27.82 8.36
C GLN A 62 -11.41 -26.75 7.23
N GLY A 63 -12.61 -26.20 6.97
CA GLY A 63 -12.82 -25.15 5.97
C GLY A 63 -12.04 -23.86 6.27
N VAL A 64 -11.68 -23.11 5.21
CA VAL A 64 -10.85 -21.92 5.32
C VAL A 64 -11.42 -20.88 6.29
N LEU A 65 -12.74 -20.63 6.25
CA LEU A 65 -13.38 -19.64 7.13
C LEU A 65 -13.29 -20.03 8.61
N ALA A 66 -13.46 -21.31 8.92
CA ALA A 66 -13.33 -21.80 10.29
C ALA A 66 -11.89 -21.72 10.79
N ARG A 67 -10.90 -21.93 9.92
CA ARG A 67 -9.47 -21.73 10.24
C ARG A 67 -9.14 -20.27 10.52
N VAL A 68 -9.66 -19.36 9.68
CA VAL A 68 -9.51 -17.91 9.86
C VAL A 68 -10.13 -17.46 11.18
N ALA A 69 -11.38 -17.85 11.45
CA ALA A 69 -12.07 -17.52 12.70
C ALA A 69 -11.32 -18.04 13.93
N GLY A 70 -10.81 -19.28 13.87
CA GLY A 70 -10.01 -19.86 14.97
C GLY A 70 -8.70 -19.14 15.22
N ALA A 71 -8.04 -18.64 14.16
CA ALA A 71 -6.80 -17.88 14.32
C ALA A 71 -7.06 -16.48 14.90
N ILE A 72 -8.15 -15.84 14.54
CA ILE A 72 -8.56 -14.54 15.10
C ILE A 72 -8.94 -14.70 16.59
N ASP A 73 -9.74 -15.71 16.94
CA ASP A 73 -10.09 -16.03 18.34
C ASP A 73 -8.84 -16.32 19.18
N PHE A 74 -7.88 -17.06 18.64
CA PHE A 74 -6.62 -17.31 19.32
C PHE A 74 -5.86 -16.03 19.63
N VAL A 75 -5.73 -15.13 18.66
CA VAL A 75 -5.04 -13.85 18.86
C VAL A 75 -5.80 -12.96 19.83
N ASP A 76 -7.11 -12.93 19.78
CA ASP A 76 -7.96 -12.17 20.72
C ASP A 76 -7.73 -12.62 22.18
N ARG A 77 -7.72 -13.93 22.43
CA ARG A 77 -7.38 -14.49 23.74
C ARG A 77 -5.94 -14.20 24.17
N MET A 78 -4.99 -14.21 23.23
CA MET A 78 -3.61 -13.84 23.49
C MET A 78 -3.50 -12.36 23.90
N ILE A 79 -4.24 -11.47 23.24
CA ILE A 79 -4.31 -10.04 23.57
C ILE A 79 -4.89 -9.83 24.96
N ALA A 80 -5.94 -10.56 25.31
CA ALA A 80 -6.54 -10.52 26.65
C ALA A 80 -5.56 -10.94 27.77
N ALA A 81 -4.56 -11.77 27.44
CA ALA A 81 -3.48 -12.13 28.35
C ALA A 81 -2.37 -11.06 28.47
N GLN A 82 -2.54 -9.89 27.86
CA GLN A 82 -1.63 -8.74 27.91
C GLN A 82 -0.16 -9.07 27.59
N PRO A 83 0.13 -9.58 26.38
CA PRO A 83 1.49 -9.96 26.02
C PRO A 83 2.37 -8.70 25.89
N ARG A 84 3.64 -8.80 26.25
CA ARG A 84 4.63 -7.70 26.16
C ARG A 84 4.75 -7.11 24.76
N PHE A 85 4.37 -7.86 23.73
CA PHE A 85 4.34 -7.37 22.36
C PHE A 85 3.36 -6.20 22.15
N LEU A 86 2.25 -6.16 22.92
CA LEU A 86 1.29 -5.04 22.88
C LEU A 86 1.84 -3.77 23.52
N GLU A 87 2.69 -3.88 24.53
CA GLU A 87 3.34 -2.70 25.14
C GLU A 87 4.14 -1.92 24.11
N ALA A 88 4.83 -2.64 23.21
CA ALA A 88 5.60 -2.05 22.10
C ALA A 88 4.74 -1.66 20.89
N ASN A 89 3.50 -2.15 20.79
CA ASN A 89 2.62 -1.97 19.64
C ASN A 89 1.18 -1.65 20.11
N PRO A 90 0.94 -0.52 20.77
CA PRO A 90 -0.33 -0.24 21.47
C PRO A 90 -1.56 -0.18 20.53
N LEU A 91 -1.36 0.20 19.27
CA LEU A 91 -2.46 0.29 18.28
C LEU A 91 -2.89 -1.06 17.70
N LEU A 92 -2.22 -2.16 18.10
CA LEU A 92 -2.48 -3.46 17.52
C LEU A 92 -3.79 -4.07 17.99
N ALA A 93 -4.16 -3.85 19.25
CA ALA A 93 -5.42 -4.34 19.82
C ALA A 93 -6.63 -3.79 19.02
N ASP A 94 -6.68 -2.49 18.83
CA ASP A 94 -7.74 -1.84 18.04
C ASP A 94 -7.79 -2.37 16.59
N ARG A 95 -6.64 -2.70 16.03
CA ARG A 95 -6.56 -3.25 14.68
C ARG A 95 -7.13 -4.67 14.62
N ILE A 96 -6.85 -5.51 15.61
CA ILE A 96 -7.42 -6.86 15.71
C ILE A 96 -8.93 -6.78 15.93
N ASP A 97 -9.41 -5.85 16.77
CA ASP A 97 -10.86 -5.65 16.96
C ASP A 97 -11.57 -5.28 15.64
N LYS A 98 -10.94 -4.46 14.81
CA LYS A 98 -11.47 -4.16 13.47
C LYS A 98 -11.52 -5.39 12.56
N LEU A 99 -10.53 -6.30 12.65
CA LEU A 99 -10.55 -7.55 11.87
C LEU A 99 -11.74 -8.43 12.21
N LYS A 100 -12.15 -8.50 13.48
CA LYS A 100 -13.31 -9.30 13.92
C LYS A 100 -14.62 -8.88 13.26
N ALA A 101 -14.72 -7.63 12.84
CA ALA A 101 -15.90 -7.08 12.16
C ALA A 101 -15.88 -7.24 10.63
N MET A 102 -14.78 -7.75 10.05
CA MET A 102 -14.63 -7.89 8.61
C MET A 102 -15.18 -9.22 8.10
N ASP A 103 -15.50 -9.26 6.80
CA ASP A 103 -15.92 -10.48 6.12
C ASP A 103 -14.81 -11.54 6.12
N GLY A 104 -15.16 -12.79 6.44
CA GLY A 104 -14.20 -13.89 6.55
C GLY A 104 -13.51 -14.25 5.24
N HIS A 105 -14.16 -14.10 4.08
CA HIS A 105 -13.55 -14.34 2.78
C HIS A 105 -12.53 -13.25 2.44
N TYR A 106 -12.85 -11.99 2.79
CA TYR A 106 -11.91 -10.89 2.67
C TYR A 106 -10.67 -11.13 3.53
N LEU A 107 -10.87 -11.54 4.79
CA LEU A 107 -9.77 -11.85 5.70
C LEU A 107 -8.91 -13.01 5.21
N ALA A 108 -9.53 -14.07 4.67
CA ALA A 108 -8.83 -15.21 4.10
C ALA A 108 -7.89 -14.77 2.96
N HIS A 109 -8.32 -13.85 2.12
CA HIS A 109 -7.51 -13.31 1.03
C HIS A 109 -6.43 -12.36 1.55
N GLU A 110 -6.78 -11.38 2.39
CA GLU A 110 -5.87 -10.31 2.81
C GLU A 110 -4.80 -10.78 3.80
N TYR A 111 -5.17 -11.65 4.75
CA TYR A 111 -4.31 -11.98 5.89
C TYR A 111 -3.79 -13.42 5.88
N PHE A 112 -4.40 -14.33 5.13
CA PHE A 112 -4.04 -15.75 5.16
C PHE A 112 -3.53 -16.29 3.82
N ASN A 113 -3.34 -15.42 2.83
CA ASN A 113 -2.71 -15.80 1.57
C ASN A 113 -1.27 -16.28 1.84
N ALA A 114 -0.86 -17.38 1.19
CA ALA A 114 0.47 -17.96 1.35
C ALA A 114 1.57 -16.98 0.89
N ASP A 115 1.36 -16.36 -0.27
CA ASP A 115 2.22 -15.30 -0.76
C ASP A 115 1.67 -13.94 -0.32
N TRP A 116 2.31 -13.35 0.67
CA TRP A 116 1.95 -12.03 1.15
C TRP A 116 3.19 -11.27 1.60
N GLN A 117 3.43 -10.09 1.01
CA GLN A 117 4.63 -9.32 1.29
C GLN A 117 4.37 -7.81 1.15
N PRO A 118 4.24 -7.06 2.25
CA PRO A 118 4.38 -5.60 2.21
C PRO A 118 5.82 -5.22 1.85
N MET A 119 5.98 -4.23 0.98
CA MET A 119 7.29 -3.86 0.44
C MET A 119 7.56 -2.38 0.65
N ALA A 120 8.83 -2.03 0.90
CA ALA A 120 9.24 -0.64 0.86
C ALA A 120 9.10 -0.09 -0.58
N PHE A 121 8.78 1.19 -0.72
CA PHE A 121 8.72 1.84 -2.03
C PHE A 121 10.00 1.65 -2.84
N SER A 122 11.17 1.80 -2.21
CA SER A 122 12.47 1.61 -2.86
C SER A 122 12.64 0.21 -3.45
N SER A 123 12.13 -0.83 -2.77
CA SER A 123 12.20 -2.21 -3.27
C SER A 123 11.33 -2.40 -4.52
N VAL A 124 10.13 -1.81 -4.52
CA VAL A 124 9.24 -1.83 -5.70
C VAL A 124 9.87 -1.04 -6.85
N ALA A 125 10.44 0.13 -6.55
CA ALA A 125 11.14 0.96 -7.54
C ALA A 125 12.32 0.23 -8.19
N ALA A 126 13.13 -0.49 -7.39
CA ALA A 126 14.24 -1.28 -7.90
C ALA A 126 13.78 -2.37 -8.88
N MET A 127 12.77 -3.17 -8.49
CA MET A 127 12.23 -4.22 -9.35
C MET A 127 11.62 -3.68 -10.65
N LEU A 128 10.83 -2.60 -10.58
CA LEU A 128 10.21 -1.99 -11.75
C LEU A 128 11.23 -1.26 -12.65
N GLY A 129 12.34 -0.79 -12.05
CA GLY A 129 13.48 -0.22 -12.76
C GLY A 129 14.12 -1.18 -13.76
N GLU A 130 14.09 -2.50 -13.49
CA GLU A 130 14.55 -3.54 -14.42
C GLU A 130 13.74 -3.54 -15.74
N ALA A 131 12.48 -3.13 -15.67
CA ALA A 131 11.63 -2.93 -16.85
C ALA A 131 11.69 -1.50 -17.42
N LYS A 132 12.63 -0.66 -16.94
CA LYS A 132 12.77 0.77 -17.29
C LYS A 132 11.52 1.58 -16.94
N LEU A 133 10.87 1.23 -15.85
CA LEU A 133 9.74 1.95 -15.28
C LEU A 133 10.24 2.91 -14.20
N GLU A 134 9.76 4.13 -14.25
CA GLU A 134 10.00 5.16 -13.25
C GLU A 134 8.68 5.56 -12.60
N PHE A 135 8.72 5.89 -11.32
CA PHE A 135 7.58 6.40 -10.59
C PHE A 135 7.12 7.74 -11.19
N ALA A 136 5.87 7.83 -11.53
CA ALA A 136 5.27 9.04 -12.08
C ALA A 136 4.51 9.85 -11.02
N ALA A 137 3.60 9.21 -10.31
CA ALA A 137 2.78 9.85 -9.28
C ALA A 137 2.00 8.80 -8.48
N SER A 138 1.52 9.16 -7.29
CA SER A 138 0.47 8.41 -6.62
C SER A 138 -0.84 8.50 -7.41
N ALA A 139 -1.58 7.40 -7.48
CA ALA A 139 -2.94 7.38 -8.01
C ALA A 139 -4.00 7.79 -6.95
N THR A 140 -3.58 7.99 -5.71
CA THR A 140 -4.38 8.64 -4.66
C THR A 140 -4.11 10.14 -4.75
N TYR A 141 -4.99 10.88 -5.41
CA TYR A 141 -4.75 12.31 -5.72
C TYR A 141 -4.54 13.17 -4.48
N THR A 142 -5.22 12.89 -3.38
CA THR A 142 -5.02 13.58 -2.10
C THR A 142 -3.61 13.41 -1.54
N ALA A 143 -2.97 12.26 -1.81
CA ALA A 143 -1.58 12.03 -1.41
C ALA A 143 -0.57 12.91 -2.16
N LEU A 144 -0.95 13.53 -3.28
CA LEU A 144 -0.12 14.47 -4.03
C LEU A 144 -0.15 15.90 -3.46
N VAL A 145 -1.03 16.17 -2.53
CA VAL A 145 -1.18 17.49 -1.91
C VAL A 145 -0.48 17.47 -0.56
N ASP A 146 0.78 17.92 -0.53
CA ASP A 146 1.62 17.82 0.66
C ASP A 146 1.00 18.51 1.90
N MET A 147 0.36 19.65 1.73
CA MET A 147 -0.29 20.37 2.83
C MET A 147 -1.43 19.60 3.51
N LEU A 148 -2.00 18.59 2.88
CA LEU A 148 -3.00 17.71 3.49
C LEU A 148 -2.37 16.54 4.29
N ASN A 149 -1.09 16.25 4.04
CA ASN A 149 -0.48 15.01 4.53
C ASN A 149 0.80 15.24 5.33
N LEU A 150 1.45 16.39 5.17
CA LEU A 150 2.78 16.68 5.70
C LEU A 150 2.81 18.03 6.39
N THR A 151 3.34 18.09 7.61
CA THR A 151 3.62 19.38 8.28
C THR A 151 4.68 20.16 7.51
N ALA A 152 4.85 21.45 7.83
CA ALA A 152 5.90 22.28 7.23
C ALA A 152 7.29 21.70 7.48
N GLU A 153 7.53 21.16 8.67
CA GLU A 153 8.79 20.51 9.05
C GLU A 153 9.04 19.23 8.22
N HIS A 154 7.98 18.44 8.00
CA HIS A 154 8.07 17.25 7.14
C HIS A 154 8.43 17.62 5.70
N GLN A 155 7.81 18.66 5.15
CA GLN A 155 8.07 19.13 3.79
C GLN A 155 9.51 19.66 3.66
N GLN A 156 9.97 20.41 4.65
CA GLN A 156 11.36 20.90 4.69
C GLN A 156 12.35 19.73 4.75
N PHE A 157 12.12 18.76 5.64
CA PHE A 157 12.97 17.57 5.76
C PHE A 157 13.04 16.78 4.44
N LEU A 158 11.91 16.57 3.76
CA LEU A 158 11.90 15.88 2.47
C LEU A 158 12.61 16.67 1.37
N ALA A 159 12.59 18.00 1.42
CA ALA A 159 13.30 18.85 0.45
C ALA A 159 14.82 18.71 0.52
N GLU A 160 15.38 18.28 1.67
CA GLU A 160 16.80 18.01 1.85
C GLU A 160 17.27 16.71 1.18
N ILE A 161 16.32 15.83 0.76
CA ILE A 161 16.62 14.52 0.16
C ILE A 161 16.65 14.65 -1.36
N PRO A 162 17.83 14.60 -2.01
CA PRO A 162 17.94 14.79 -3.46
C PRO A 162 17.48 13.58 -4.26
N ASP A 163 17.65 12.36 -3.73
CA ASP A 163 17.24 11.14 -4.42
C ASP A 163 15.72 10.95 -4.34
N PRO A 164 15.02 10.91 -5.48
CA PRO A 164 13.55 10.85 -5.48
C PRO A 164 13.00 9.52 -4.94
N VAL A 165 13.71 8.41 -5.08
CA VAL A 165 13.27 7.11 -4.59
C VAL A 165 13.41 7.06 -3.06
N PHE A 166 14.52 7.56 -2.54
CA PHE A 166 14.73 7.65 -1.10
C PHE A 166 13.77 8.64 -0.45
N ARG A 167 13.51 9.78 -1.11
CA ARG A 167 12.53 10.78 -0.64
C ARG A 167 11.11 10.20 -0.53
N GLU A 168 10.64 9.46 -1.54
CA GLU A 168 9.34 8.78 -1.49
C GLU A 168 9.31 7.66 -0.44
N THR A 169 10.40 6.93 -0.27
CA THR A 169 10.54 5.94 0.80
C THR A 169 10.43 6.61 2.17
N THR A 170 11.12 7.72 2.38
CA THR A 170 11.08 8.50 3.62
C THR A 170 9.69 9.08 3.88
N ARG A 171 9.04 9.60 2.83
CA ARG A 171 7.67 10.09 2.90
C ARG A 171 6.71 9.04 3.46
N ALA A 172 6.85 7.78 3.04
CA ALA A 172 6.03 6.69 3.55
C ALA A 172 6.12 6.52 5.08
N PHE A 173 7.28 6.80 5.69
CA PHE A 173 7.44 6.81 7.15
C PHE A 173 6.74 8.00 7.80
N LEU A 174 6.84 9.18 7.21
CA LEU A 174 6.21 10.38 7.77
C LEU A 174 4.68 10.30 7.82
N VAL A 175 4.06 9.59 6.87
CA VAL A 175 2.61 9.41 6.81
C VAL A 175 2.15 8.02 7.30
N ASN A 176 3.08 7.18 7.79
CA ASN A 176 2.81 5.78 8.15
C ASN A 176 2.07 5.02 7.05
N GLU A 177 2.56 5.11 5.81
CA GLU A 177 1.90 4.57 4.62
C GLU A 177 1.69 3.06 4.73
N GLN A 178 0.46 2.62 4.52
CA GLN A 178 0.07 1.21 4.61
C GLN A 178 -0.23 0.59 3.24
N PHE A 179 -0.80 1.35 2.35
CA PHE A 179 -1.22 0.88 1.03
C PHE A 179 -0.97 1.95 -0.03
N ARG A 180 -0.21 1.60 -1.06
CA ARG A 180 0.09 2.50 -2.17
C ARG A 180 -0.68 2.10 -3.41
N LYS A 181 -1.03 3.13 -4.18
CA LYS A 181 -1.55 3.05 -5.55
C LYS A 181 -0.69 3.99 -6.37
N ASP A 182 0.13 3.43 -7.23
CA ASP A 182 1.15 4.20 -7.93
C ASP A 182 1.03 4.05 -9.44
N TYR A 183 1.27 5.14 -10.17
CA TYR A 183 1.51 5.13 -11.60
C TYR A 183 3.02 5.08 -11.88
N TRP A 184 3.38 4.17 -12.76
CA TRP A 184 4.75 3.99 -13.25
C TRP A 184 4.76 4.14 -14.75
N VAL A 185 5.76 4.85 -15.30
CA VAL A 185 5.86 5.12 -16.73
C VAL A 185 7.16 4.56 -17.30
N LYS A 186 7.08 3.93 -18.46
CA LYS A 186 8.25 3.37 -19.14
C LYS A 186 8.93 4.44 -19.97
N GLY A 187 10.24 4.67 -19.72
CA GLY A 187 11.00 5.71 -20.40
C GLY A 187 10.40 7.09 -20.16
N ALA A 188 10.35 7.47 -18.89
CA ALA A 188 9.77 8.73 -18.44
C ALA A 188 10.39 9.93 -19.16
N ARG A 189 9.54 10.83 -19.68
CA ARG A 189 9.96 12.12 -20.21
C ARG A 189 9.53 13.21 -19.25
N ARG A 190 10.51 13.77 -18.54
CA ARG A 190 10.23 14.90 -17.64
C ARG A 190 9.89 16.14 -18.45
N LEU A 191 8.76 16.74 -18.14
CA LEU A 191 8.33 18.03 -18.71
C LEU A 191 8.95 19.16 -17.89
N THR A 192 9.22 20.28 -18.57
CA THR A 192 9.51 21.54 -17.85
C THR A 192 8.26 21.99 -17.09
N PRO A 193 8.37 22.80 -16.02
CA PRO A 193 7.22 23.30 -15.29
C PRO A 193 6.19 24.01 -16.18
N PHE A 194 6.67 24.76 -17.19
CA PHE A 194 5.80 25.42 -18.18
C PHE A 194 5.04 24.41 -19.05
N ALA A 195 5.74 23.42 -19.59
CA ALA A 195 5.13 22.37 -20.40
C ALA A 195 4.12 21.54 -19.60
N GLN A 196 4.43 21.24 -18.34
CA GLN A 196 3.51 20.55 -17.43
C GLN A 196 2.25 21.37 -17.17
N ALA A 197 2.39 22.67 -16.82
CA ALA A 197 1.26 23.56 -16.64
C ALA A 197 0.39 23.69 -17.88
N SER A 198 1.01 23.76 -19.06
CA SER A 198 0.28 23.81 -20.34
C SER A 198 -0.46 22.53 -20.63
N ALA A 199 0.15 21.35 -20.36
CA ALA A 199 -0.50 20.05 -20.51
C ALA A 199 -1.69 19.90 -19.56
N LEU A 200 -1.55 20.31 -18.30
CA LEU A 200 -2.64 20.27 -17.31
C LEU A 200 -3.82 21.15 -17.72
N ARG A 201 -3.56 22.36 -18.26
CA ARG A 201 -4.63 23.24 -18.76
C ARG A 201 -5.36 22.69 -19.99
N ALA A 202 -4.70 21.83 -20.77
CA ALA A 202 -5.31 21.18 -21.91
C ALA A 202 -6.20 19.97 -21.55
N VAL A 203 -6.13 19.46 -20.32
CA VAL A 203 -6.96 18.36 -19.83
C VAL A 203 -8.41 18.84 -19.75
N ARG A 204 -9.31 18.13 -20.41
CA ARG A 204 -10.75 18.34 -20.25
C ARG A 204 -11.25 17.53 -19.07
N VAL A 205 -11.97 18.17 -18.17
CA VAL A 205 -12.59 17.53 -17.00
C VAL A 205 -14.09 17.69 -17.07
N MET A 206 -14.79 16.70 -16.48
CA MET A 206 -16.24 16.66 -16.41
C MET A 206 -16.63 16.20 -15.00
N LEU A 207 -17.66 16.77 -14.42
CA LEU A 207 -18.21 16.25 -13.17
C LEU A 207 -18.79 14.85 -13.42
N ALA A 208 -18.45 13.90 -12.57
CA ALA A 208 -18.98 12.53 -12.60
C ALA A 208 -20.27 12.37 -11.78
N VAL A 209 -20.65 13.40 -11.03
CA VAL A 209 -21.86 13.50 -10.19
C VAL A 209 -22.55 14.84 -10.43
N PRO A 210 -23.85 14.98 -10.11
CA PRO A 210 -24.55 16.26 -10.10
C PRO A 210 -23.79 17.31 -9.26
N ARG A 211 -23.92 18.58 -9.63
CA ARG A 211 -23.15 19.68 -9.00
C ARG A 211 -23.45 19.81 -7.50
N ASP A 212 -24.66 19.56 -7.09
CA ASP A 212 -25.14 19.60 -5.71
C ASP A 212 -24.68 18.40 -4.86
N GLU A 213 -24.23 17.33 -5.51
CA GLU A 213 -23.66 16.15 -4.86
C GLU A 213 -22.13 16.21 -4.76
N VAL A 214 -21.48 17.28 -5.26
CA VAL A 214 -20.02 17.42 -5.19
C VAL A 214 -19.59 17.64 -3.75
N VAL A 215 -18.79 16.71 -3.22
CA VAL A 215 -18.15 16.84 -1.91
C VAL A 215 -17.06 17.91 -2.01
N LEU A 216 -17.14 18.96 -1.20
CA LEU A 216 -16.20 20.09 -1.20
C LEU A 216 -15.11 19.97 -0.12
N SER A 217 -15.18 18.95 0.73
CA SER A 217 -14.18 18.66 1.75
C SER A 217 -13.29 17.49 1.30
N VAL A 218 -12.02 17.56 1.68
CA VAL A 218 -11.02 16.52 1.36
C VAL A 218 -10.27 16.20 2.63
N HIS A 219 -10.22 14.91 2.98
CA HIS A 219 -9.47 14.43 4.14
C HIS A 219 -8.03 14.06 3.75
N GLY A 220 -7.08 14.51 4.54
CA GLY A 220 -5.67 14.11 4.46
C GLY A 220 -5.20 13.43 5.76
N VAL A 221 -3.91 13.14 5.84
CA VAL A 221 -3.29 12.55 7.04
C VAL A 221 -3.33 13.53 8.23
N LEU A 222 -3.29 14.83 7.97
CA LEU A 222 -3.34 15.89 8.99
C LEU A 222 -4.78 16.28 9.39
N GLY A 223 -5.80 15.71 8.79
CA GLY A 223 -7.21 16.05 9.00
C GLY A 223 -7.86 16.70 7.77
N ASP A 224 -8.89 17.52 8.01
CA ASP A 224 -9.69 18.21 6.99
C ASP A 224 -9.07 19.55 6.58
#